data_3692656c334bced4ec8dffc00432291a
#
_entry.id   3692656c334bced4ec8dffc00432291a
#
_cell.length_a   1.000
_cell.length_b   1.000
_cell.length_c   1.000
_cell.angle_alpha   90.00
_cell.angle_beta   90.00
_cell.angle_gamma   90.00
#
_symmetry.space_group_name_H-M   'P 1'
#
loop_
_entity.id
_entity.type
_entity.pdbx_description
1 polymer ?
#
loop_
_entity_poly.entity_id
_entity_poly.type
_entity_poly.pdbx_seq_one_letter_code
_entity_poly.pdbx_strand_id
1 'polypeptide(L)' 'RRQRQMCIETGPGELATISRIISENDANVTGVDHTRVGGSLSMGDVSITIDMETKGMEHCRQVIAALEDAGFKPIIVY' A
#
# COMPACT_ATOMS: atom_id res chain seq x y z
N ARG A 1 14.99 -2.18 11.69
CA ARG A 1 13.93 -2.13 10.68
C ARG A 1 12.83 -1.19 11.11
N ARG A 2 12.29 -0.47 10.17
CA ARG A 2 11.24 0.46 10.45
C ARG A 2 9.92 -0.05 9.90
N GLN A 3 8.90 0.04 10.73
CA GLN A 3 7.56 -0.30 10.31
C GLN A 3 6.85 0.95 9.83
N ARG A 4 6.19 0.83 8.68
CA ARG A 4 5.44 1.93 8.09
C ARG A 4 4.02 1.48 7.80
N GLN A 5 3.10 2.40 7.97
CA GLN A 5 1.71 2.16 7.65
C GLN A 5 1.30 3.10 6.53
N MET A 6 0.68 2.55 5.50
CA MET A 6 0.21 3.38 4.40
C MET A 6 -1.19 2.99 4.00
N CYS A 7 -1.89 3.95 3.43
CA CYS A 7 -3.24 3.80 2.95
C CYS A 7 -3.25 3.92 1.44
N ILE A 8 -3.92 2.99 0.77
CA ILE A 8 -4.03 3.01 -0.68
C ILE A 8 -5.47 2.75 -1.06
N GLU A 9 -6.02 3.58 -1.94
CA GLU A 9 -7.33 3.30 -2.52
C GLU A 9 -7.13 2.45 -3.76
N THR A 10 -7.82 1.32 -3.80
CA THR A 10 -7.64 0.38 -4.90
C THR A 10 -8.98 -0.16 -5.36
N GLY A 11 -8.97 -0.71 -6.56
CA GLY A 11 -10.10 -1.46 -7.06
C GLY A 11 -9.95 -2.96 -6.77
N PRO A 12 -10.93 -3.75 -7.19
CA PRO A 12 -10.89 -5.19 -6.97
C PRO A 12 -9.69 -5.84 -7.65
N GLY A 13 -9.05 -6.75 -6.95
CA GLY A 13 -7.96 -7.53 -7.52
C GLY A 13 -6.60 -6.86 -7.52
N GLU A 14 -6.51 -5.62 -7.09
CA GLU A 14 -5.25 -4.90 -7.15
C GLU A 14 -4.34 -5.16 -5.97
N LEU A 15 -4.87 -5.76 -4.92
CA LEU A 15 -4.06 -6.06 -3.73
C LEU A 15 -2.89 -6.98 -4.05
N ALA A 16 -3.11 -7.95 -4.93
CA ALA A 16 -2.03 -8.86 -5.32
C ALA A 16 -0.90 -8.12 -6.02
N THR A 17 -1.25 -7.16 -6.89
CA THR A 17 -0.26 -6.33 -7.57
C THR A 17 0.52 -5.48 -6.58
N ILE A 18 -0.18 -4.87 -5.63
CA ILE A 18 0.46 -4.04 -4.60
C ILE A 18 1.43 -4.88 -3.77
N SER A 19 0.98 -6.04 -3.32
CA SER A 19 1.82 -6.92 -2.51
C SER A 19 3.06 -7.36 -3.26
N ARG A 20 2.91 -7.66 -4.54
CA ARG A 20 4.05 -8.06 -5.37
C ARG A 20 5.06 -6.94 -5.50
N ILE A 21 4.59 -5.72 -5.74
CA ILE A 21 5.49 -4.57 -5.88
C ILE A 21 6.27 -4.33 -4.60
N ILE A 22 5.58 -4.40 -3.46
CA ILE A 22 6.24 -4.21 -2.17
C ILE A 22 7.31 -5.28 -1.96
N SER A 23 6.97 -6.52 -2.27
CA SER A 23 7.89 -7.63 -2.10
C SER A 23 9.09 -7.52 -3.04
N GLU A 24 8.87 -7.09 -4.28
CA GLU A 24 9.95 -6.92 -5.25
C GLU A 24 10.92 -5.82 -4.83
N ASN A 25 10.49 -4.93 -3.98
CA ASN A 25 11.34 -3.85 -3.49
C ASN A 25 11.91 -4.17 -2.10
N ASP A 26 11.95 -5.43 -1.73
CA ASP A 26 12.56 -5.93 -0.51
C ASP A 26 11.88 -5.45 0.78
N ALA A 27 10.68 -4.95 0.68
CA ALA A 27 9.90 -4.63 1.86
C ALA A 27 9.07 -5.85 2.26
N ASN A 28 8.71 -5.93 3.53
CA ASN A 28 7.94 -7.04 4.05
C ASN A 28 6.58 -6.53 4.51
N VAL A 29 5.52 -7.14 3.98
CA VAL A 29 4.16 -6.80 4.40
C VAL A 29 3.87 -7.55 5.69
N THR A 30 3.55 -6.82 6.76
CA THR A 30 3.28 -7.41 8.06
C THR A 30 1.81 -7.42 8.40
N GLY A 31 1.00 -6.63 7.71
CA GLY A 31 -0.43 -6.63 7.94
C GLY A 31 -1.17 -5.90 6.85
N VAL A 32 -2.40 -6.29 6.62
CA VAL A 32 -3.26 -5.66 5.63
C VAL A 32 -4.66 -5.57 6.21
N ASP A 33 -5.23 -4.37 6.20
CA ASP A 33 -6.61 -4.14 6.62
C ASP A 33 -7.40 -3.55 5.47
N HIS A 34 -8.56 -4.12 5.24
CA HIS A 34 -9.51 -3.58 4.26
C HIS A 34 -10.49 -2.68 4.99
N THR A 35 -10.61 -1.45 4.52
CA THR A 35 -11.60 -0.53 5.06
C THR A 35 -12.48 -0.06 3.93
N ARG A 36 -13.77 -0.29 4.06
CA ARG A 36 -14.72 0.31 3.13
C ARG A 36 -15.07 1.68 3.66
N VAL A 37 -14.70 2.67 2.89
CA VAL A 37 -15.03 4.04 3.24
C VAL A 37 -16.46 4.27 2.78
N GLY A 38 -17.29 4.68 3.69
CA GLY A 38 -18.72 4.97 3.60
C GLY A 38 -19.38 4.91 2.24
N GLY A 39 -20.67 4.74 2.21
CA GLY A 39 -21.42 4.34 1.05
C GLY A 39 -21.42 5.25 -0.17
N SER A 40 -20.60 6.25 -0.23
CA SER A 40 -20.59 7.17 -1.36
C SER A 40 -19.55 6.83 -2.41
N LEU A 41 -18.79 5.78 -2.21
CA LEU A 41 -17.75 5.43 -3.14
C LEU A 41 -18.29 4.64 -4.33
N SER A 42 -17.56 4.73 -5.41
CA SER A 42 -17.86 3.91 -6.57
C SER A 42 -17.82 2.44 -6.17
N MET A 43 -18.63 1.68 -6.84
CA MET A 43 -18.67 0.24 -6.58
C MET A 43 -17.31 -0.39 -6.84
N GLY A 44 -16.84 -1.16 -5.86
CA GLY A 44 -15.61 -1.87 -6.01
C GLY A 44 -14.38 -1.19 -5.44
N ASP A 45 -14.47 0.07 -5.09
CA ASP A 45 -13.34 0.77 -4.51
C ASP A 45 -13.26 0.49 -3.01
N VAL A 46 -12.08 0.14 -2.56
CA VAL A 46 -11.82 -0.09 -1.14
C VAL A 46 -10.55 0.64 -0.77
N SER A 47 -10.49 1.02 0.49
CA SER A 47 -9.28 1.58 1.07
C SER A 47 -8.55 0.47 1.79
N ILE A 48 -7.28 0.32 1.50
CA ILE A 48 -6.46 -0.70 2.13
C ILE A 48 -5.39 -0.02 2.96
N THR A 49 -5.27 -0.45 4.20
CA THR A 49 -4.18 -0.01 5.07
C THR A 49 -3.16 -1.14 5.12
N ILE A 50 -1.93 -0.85 4.76
CA ILE A 50 -0.87 -1.85 4.70
C ILE A 50 0.21 -1.49 5.70
N ASP A 51 0.53 -2.44 6.55
CA ASP A 51 1.70 -2.34 7.43
C ASP A 51 2.85 -3.05 6.76
N MET A 52 3.98 -2.36 6.62
CA MET A 52 5.15 -2.95 6.00
C MET A 52 6.40 -2.62 6.79
N GLU A 53 7.39 -3.47 6.68
CA GLU A 53 8.71 -3.25 7.24
C GLU A 53 9.66 -2.84 6.14
N THR A 54 10.39 -1.75 6.37
CA THR A 54 11.41 -1.28 5.44
C THR A 54 12.73 -1.12 6.18
N LYS A 55 13.81 -0.97 5.42
CA LYS A 55 15.14 -0.79 6.00
C LYS A 55 15.37 0.63 6.46
N GLY A 56 14.57 1.57 6.02
CA GLY A 56 14.70 2.96 6.39
C GLY A 56 13.85 3.85 5.50
N MET A 57 14.04 5.15 5.67
CA MET A 57 13.22 6.14 4.97
C MET A 57 13.42 6.07 3.45
N GLU A 58 14.64 5.92 3.02
CA GLU A 58 14.94 5.86 1.60
C GLU A 58 14.32 4.62 0.95
N HIS A 59 14.39 3.51 1.65
CA HIS A 59 13.78 2.28 1.19
C HIS A 59 12.26 2.45 1.08
N CYS A 60 11.67 3.10 2.06
CA CYS A 60 10.24 3.39 2.04
C CYS A 60 9.88 4.22 0.81
N ARG A 61 10.68 5.22 0.48
CA ARG A 61 10.45 6.04 -0.71
C ARG A 61 10.52 5.24 -2.00
N GLN A 62 11.43 4.28 -2.06
CA GLN A 62 11.53 3.41 -3.22
C GLN A 62 10.25 2.60 -3.42
N VAL A 63 9.71 2.08 -2.34
CA VAL A 63 8.48 1.31 -2.41
C VAL A 63 7.33 2.19 -2.89
N ILE A 64 7.23 3.39 -2.32
CA ILE A 64 6.18 4.32 -2.71
C ILE A 64 6.31 4.72 -4.16
N ALA A 65 7.52 5.00 -4.62
CA ALA A 65 7.74 5.37 -6.01
C ALA A 65 7.34 4.24 -6.96
N ALA A 66 7.65 3.01 -6.59
CA ALA A 66 7.26 1.86 -7.40
C ALA A 66 5.74 1.73 -7.49
N LEU A 67 5.04 1.97 -6.38
CA LEU A 67 3.59 1.92 -6.38
C LEU A 67 2.99 3.06 -7.22
N GLU A 68 3.54 4.26 -7.10
CA GLU A 68 3.08 5.38 -7.90
C GLU A 68 3.30 5.13 -9.37
N ASP A 69 4.41 4.52 -9.72
CA ASP A 69 4.73 4.19 -11.09
C ASP A 69 3.74 3.20 -11.67
N ALA A 70 3.18 2.35 -10.83
CA ALA A 70 2.17 1.38 -11.25
C ALA A 70 0.75 1.97 -11.27
N GLY A 71 0.60 3.25 -10.92
CA GLY A 71 -0.69 3.93 -10.97
C GLY A 71 -1.41 4.05 -9.64
N PHE A 72 -0.79 3.61 -8.55
CA PHE A 72 -1.38 3.72 -7.23
C PHE A 72 -0.99 5.03 -6.57
N LYS A 73 -1.74 5.43 -5.55
CA LYS A 73 -1.46 6.66 -4.82
C LYS A 73 -1.38 6.36 -3.33
N PRO A 74 -0.27 5.80 -2.89
CA PRO A 74 -0.13 5.48 -1.46
C PRO A 74 0.06 6.73 -0.63
N ILE A 75 -0.53 6.73 0.56
CA ILE A 75 -0.41 7.81 1.51
C ILE A 75 0.19 7.22 2.78
N ILE A 76 1.32 7.76 3.21
CA ILE A 76 1.96 7.30 4.43
C ILE A 76 1.19 7.85 5.62
N VAL A 77 0.77 6.96 6.51
CA VAL A 77 0.06 7.34 7.72
C VAL A 77 1.05 7.67 8.83
N TYR A 78 2.10 6.86 8.94
CA TYR A 78 3.22 7.21 9.81
C TYR A 78 4.44 6.35 9.55
#